data_1fbeda20c7e293a8e9b7da2d0f8e7690
#
_entry.id   1fbeda20c7e293a8e9b7da2d0f8e7690
#
_cell.length_a   1.000
_cell.length_b   1.000
_cell.length_c   1.000
_cell.angle_alpha   90.00
_cell.angle_beta   90.00
_cell.angle_gamma   90.00
#
_symmetry.space_group_name_H-M   'P 1'
#
loop_
_entity.id
_entity.type
_entity.pdbx_description
1 polymer ?
#
loop_
_entity_poly.entity_id
_entity_poly.type
_entity_poly.pdbx_seq_one_letter_code
_entity_poly.pdbx_strand_id
1 'polypeptide(L)'
;MHNERRSRHRNTDPVSLDLDIACQAKEWAEHMAVNNAWGHAPSSERPGQGENLAMSGTTGTPGELVPEIGWYDNEEIYYDYSTGDFISSAPSNA
;
A
#
# COMPACT_ATOMS: atom_id res chain seq x y z
N MET A 1 -5.16 10.49 5.31
CA MET A 1 -4.27 9.43 5.80
C MET A 1 -2.94 9.39 5.05
N HIS A 2 -2.94 9.16 3.75
CA HIS A 2 -1.69 9.14 2.98
C HIS A 2 -0.95 10.48 3.06
N ASN A 3 -1.66 11.59 2.90
CA ASN A 3 -1.04 12.92 2.89
C ASN A 3 -0.50 13.32 4.25
N GLU A 4 -1.11 12.86 5.32
CA GLU A 4 -0.60 13.09 6.66
C GLU A 4 0.76 12.41 6.85
N ARG A 5 0.91 11.18 6.38
CA ARG A 5 2.20 10.48 6.41
C ARG A 5 3.21 11.11 5.47
N ARG A 6 2.78 11.49 4.27
CA ARG A 6 3.65 12.15 3.29
C ARG A 6 4.18 13.49 3.80
N SER A 7 3.39 14.23 4.57
CA SER A 7 3.81 15.52 5.12
C SER A 7 4.98 15.42 6.10
N ARG A 8 5.26 14.24 6.62
CA ARG A 8 6.40 13.99 7.51
C ARG A 8 7.74 13.89 6.78
N HIS A 9 7.71 13.85 5.46
CA HIS A 9 8.90 13.62 4.65
C HIS A 9 9.24 14.84 3.80
N ARG A 10 10.56 15.08 3.63
CA ARG A 10 11.06 16.18 2.84
C ARG A 10 10.80 15.94 1.35
N ASN A 11 10.44 16.98 0.62
CA ASN A 11 10.22 16.94 -0.83
C ASN A 11 9.22 15.87 -1.26
N THR A 12 8.20 15.62 -0.42
CA THR A 12 7.17 14.64 -0.69
C THR A 12 5.82 15.35 -0.75
N ASP A 13 5.39 15.63 -1.98
CA ASP A 13 4.15 16.37 -2.22
C ASP A 13 2.93 15.54 -1.82
N PRO A 14 1.81 16.21 -1.47
CA PRO A 14 0.56 15.48 -1.26
C PRO A 14 0.08 14.82 -2.54
N VAL A 15 -0.69 13.75 -2.38
CA VAL A 15 -1.34 13.06 -3.50
C VAL A 15 -2.83 13.31 -3.46
N SER A 16 -3.48 13.12 -4.60
CA SER A 16 -4.94 13.20 -4.71
C SER A 16 -5.49 11.89 -5.25
N LEU A 17 -6.76 11.63 -4.98
CA LEU A 17 -7.43 10.44 -5.47
C LEU A 17 -7.61 10.51 -6.99
N ASP A 18 -7.18 9.46 -7.68
CA ASP A 18 -7.43 9.27 -9.10
C ASP A 18 -8.54 8.23 -9.25
N LEU A 19 -9.68 8.64 -9.79
CA LEU A 19 -10.85 7.77 -9.87
C LEU A 19 -10.64 6.59 -10.82
N ASP A 20 -9.87 6.75 -11.87
CA ASP A 20 -9.58 5.66 -12.80
C ASP A 20 -8.72 4.59 -12.13
N ILE A 21 -7.70 5.01 -11.41
CA ILE A 21 -6.84 4.09 -10.65
C ILE A 21 -7.64 3.42 -9.53
N ALA A 22 -8.50 4.17 -8.86
CA ALA A 22 -9.37 3.62 -7.82
C ALA A 22 -10.31 2.55 -8.37
N CYS A 23 -10.87 2.76 -9.57
CA CYS A 23 -11.70 1.75 -10.24
C CYS A 23 -10.91 0.48 -10.56
N GLN A 24 -9.69 0.62 -11.05
CA GLN A 24 -8.82 -0.52 -11.34
C GLN A 24 -8.51 -1.31 -10.07
N ALA A 25 -8.22 -0.62 -8.97
CA ALA A 25 -7.97 -1.25 -7.68
C ALA A 25 -9.18 -2.05 -7.19
N LYS A 26 -10.36 -1.48 -7.34
CA LYS A 26 -11.62 -2.14 -6.96
C LYS A 26 -11.87 -3.38 -7.81
N GLU A 27 -11.65 -3.30 -9.12
CA GLU A 27 -11.83 -4.44 -10.02
C GLU A 27 -10.91 -5.60 -9.62
N TRP A 28 -9.66 -5.31 -9.31
CA TRP A 28 -8.74 -6.35 -8.87
C TRP A 28 -9.14 -6.94 -7.51
N ALA A 29 -9.55 -6.10 -6.56
CA ALA A 29 -10.02 -6.58 -5.27
C ALA A 29 -11.24 -7.50 -5.41
N GLU A 30 -12.20 -7.14 -6.28
CA GLU A 30 -13.35 -7.98 -6.56
C GLU A 30 -12.95 -9.29 -7.23
N HIS A 31 -12.00 -9.26 -8.16
CA HIS A 31 -11.45 -10.44 -8.80
C HIS A 31 -10.85 -11.41 -7.77
N MET A 32 -10.06 -10.90 -6.84
CA MET A 32 -9.49 -11.71 -5.77
C MET A 32 -10.58 -12.34 -4.89
N ALA A 33 -11.62 -11.58 -4.57
CA ALA A 33 -12.71 -12.06 -3.74
C ALA A 33 -13.53 -13.15 -4.43
N VAL A 34 -13.87 -12.96 -5.70
CA VAL A 34 -14.69 -13.90 -6.48
C VAL A 34 -13.94 -15.21 -6.71
N ASN A 35 -12.65 -15.14 -6.97
CA ASN A 35 -11.83 -16.31 -7.30
C ASN A 35 -11.12 -16.91 -6.07
N ASN A 36 -11.37 -16.36 -4.89
CA ASN A 36 -10.69 -16.77 -3.65
C ASN A 36 -9.17 -16.80 -3.85
N ALA A 37 -8.63 -15.81 -4.53
CA ALA A 37 -7.22 -15.68 -4.86
C ALA A 37 -6.62 -14.47 -4.16
N TRP A 38 -5.39 -14.59 -3.71
CA TRP A 38 -4.66 -13.50 -3.08
C TRP A 38 -3.33 -13.28 -3.79
N GLY A 39 -3.09 -12.07 -4.25
CA GLY A 39 -1.84 -11.73 -4.90
C GLY A 39 -1.93 -10.45 -5.70
N HIS A 40 -0.77 -10.00 -6.15
CA HIS A 40 -0.69 -8.80 -6.96
C HIS A 40 -1.34 -8.98 -8.33
N ALA A 41 -1.93 -7.90 -8.85
CA ALA A 41 -2.37 -7.84 -10.23
C ALA A 41 -1.16 -7.98 -11.16
N PRO A 42 -1.32 -8.62 -12.33
CA PRO A 42 -0.25 -8.64 -13.33
C PRO A 42 0.20 -7.22 -13.69
N SER A 43 1.49 -7.04 -13.87
CA SER A 43 2.04 -5.71 -14.20
C SER A 43 1.48 -5.17 -15.52
N SER A 44 1.06 -6.05 -16.43
CA SER A 44 0.43 -5.67 -17.68
C SER A 44 -0.94 -5.01 -17.50
N GLU A 45 -1.61 -5.26 -16.38
CA GLU A 45 -2.91 -4.66 -16.06
C GLU A 45 -2.78 -3.37 -15.24
N ARG A 46 -1.57 -3.02 -14.83
CA ARG A 46 -1.31 -1.79 -14.08
C ARG A 46 -0.05 -1.07 -14.61
N PRO A 47 -0.01 -0.73 -15.90
CA PRO A 47 1.19 -0.15 -16.49
C PRO A 47 1.55 1.18 -15.84
N GLY A 48 2.82 1.32 -15.43
CA GLY A 48 3.30 2.52 -14.78
C GLY A 48 2.80 2.73 -13.35
N GLN A 49 2.19 1.72 -12.74
CA GLN A 49 1.63 1.81 -11.39
C GLN A 49 2.30 0.83 -10.44
N GLY A 50 2.49 1.27 -9.20
CA GLY A 50 2.80 0.38 -8.09
C GLY A 50 1.52 -0.20 -7.50
N GLU A 51 1.66 -1.10 -6.54
CA GLU A 51 0.53 -1.71 -5.88
C GLU A 51 0.86 -2.08 -4.44
N ASN A 52 -0.07 -1.79 -3.54
CA ASN A 52 -0.01 -2.26 -2.16
C ASN A 52 -1.23 -3.13 -1.89
N LEU A 53 -1.03 -4.23 -1.19
CA LEU A 53 -2.10 -5.16 -0.84
C LEU A 53 -2.29 -5.24 0.67
N ALA A 54 -3.55 -5.40 1.07
CA ALA A 54 -3.89 -5.66 2.46
C ALA A 54 -5.16 -6.49 2.56
N MET A 55 -5.23 -7.33 3.58
CA MET A 55 -6.40 -8.15 3.87
C MET A 55 -6.73 -8.04 5.34
N SER A 56 -8.03 -7.91 5.65
CA SER A 56 -8.53 -7.91 7.01
C SER A 56 -9.44 -9.10 7.22
N GLY A 57 -9.36 -9.71 8.42
CA GLY A 57 -10.25 -10.79 8.81
C GLY A 57 -11.58 -10.31 9.39
N THR A 58 -11.83 -9.00 9.40
CA THR A 58 -13.07 -8.44 9.93
C THR A 58 -14.02 -8.04 8.80
N THR A 59 -15.31 -7.93 9.12
CA THR A 59 -16.33 -7.48 8.19
C THR A 59 -16.50 -5.96 8.17
N GLY A 60 -15.66 -5.22 8.88
CA GLY A 60 -15.72 -3.76 8.93
C GLY A 60 -15.10 -3.10 7.71
N THR A 61 -14.77 -1.83 7.84
CA THR A 61 -14.12 -1.03 6.79
C THR A 61 -12.61 -0.99 7.08
N PRO A 62 -11.82 -1.92 6.53
CA PRO A 62 -10.40 -2.02 6.87
C PRO A 62 -9.54 -0.91 6.30
N GLY A 63 -10.05 -0.19 5.31
CA GLY A 63 -9.26 0.78 4.56
C GLY A 63 -8.74 1.96 5.37
N GLU A 64 -9.33 2.24 6.52
CA GLU A 64 -8.91 3.37 7.35
C GLU A 64 -7.64 3.07 8.16
N LEU A 65 -7.45 1.81 8.55
CA LEU A 65 -6.32 1.44 9.42
C LEU A 65 -5.13 0.86 8.65
N VAL A 66 -5.39 0.23 7.53
CA VAL A 66 -4.37 -0.51 6.80
C VAL A 66 -3.23 0.37 6.29
N PRO A 67 -3.47 1.51 5.62
CA PRO A 67 -2.37 2.33 5.12
C PRO A 67 -1.49 2.86 6.23
N GLU A 68 -2.09 3.21 7.37
CA GLU A 68 -1.36 3.81 8.47
C GLU A 68 -0.51 2.79 9.21
N ILE A 69 -1.07 1.63 9.49
CA ILE A 69 -0.43 0.63 10.35
C ILE A 69 0.38 -0.36 9.50
N GLY A 70 -0.26 -0.95 8.49
CA GLY A 70 0.35 -2.04 7.73
C GLY A 70 1.41 -1.58 6.75
N TRP A 71 1.17 -0.48 6.03
CA TRP A 71 2.06 -0.05 4.95
C TRP A 71 3.09 0.99 5.38
N TYR A 72 2.86 1.69 6.46
CA TYR A 72 3.77 2.74 6.93
C TYR A 72 4.29 2.46 8.33
N ASP A 73 3.42 2.48 9.34
CA ASP A 73 3.86 2.47 10.74
C ASP A 73 4.65 1.20 11.11
N ASN A 74 4.28 0.05 10.55
CA ASN A 74 4.97 -1.21 10.83
C ASN A 74 6.29 -1.36 10.08
N GLU A 75 6.53 -0.59 9.03
CA GLU A 75 7.72 -0.73 8.19
C GLU A 75 8.67 0.47 8.29
N GLU A 76 8.16 1.66 8.55
CA GLU A 76 8.95 2.89 8.58
C GLU A 76 10.10 2.80 9.60
N ILE A 77 9.89 2.15 10.72
CA ILE A 77 10.91 1.98 11.76
C ILE A 77 12.12 1.17 11.28
N TYR A 78 11.99 0.42 10.21
CA TYR A 78 13.07 -0.38 9.63
C TYR A 78 13.74 0.30 8.43
N TYR A 79 13.33 1.51 8.07
CA TYR A 79 13.86 2.21 6.90
C TYR A 79 15.01 3.12 7.31
N ASP A 80 16.13 3.00 6.60
CA ASP A 80 17.29 3.87 6.81
C ASP A 80 17.26 5.00 5.78
N TYR A 81 16.94 6.20 6.25
CA TYR A 81 16.81 7.37 5.38
C TYR A 81 18.16 7.84 4.82
N SER A 82 19.27 7.46 5.44
CA SER A 82 20.59 7.83 4.94
C SER A 82 21.05 6.97 3.78
N THR A 83 20.58 5.72 3.69
CA THR A 83 20.95 4.79 2.63
C THR A 83 19.85 4.57 1.62
N GLY A 84 18.59 4.87 1.97
CA GLY A 84 17.43 4.61 1.11
C GLY A 84 17.03 3.13 1.06
N ASP A 85 17.38 2.37 2.09
CA ASP A 85 17.10 0.93 2.14
C ASP A 85 16.64 0.51 3.53
N PHE A 86 16.19 -0.72 3.68
CA PHE A 86 15.84 -1.24 4.99
C PHE A 86 17.08 -1.61 5.79
N ILE A 87 17.00 -1.50 7.12
CA ILE A 87 18.08 -1.94 8.01
C ILE A 87 18.13 -3.47 8.05
N SER A 88 19.27 -4.01 8.46
CA SER A 88 19.51 -5.46 8.44
C SER A 88 18.58 -6.26 9.35
N SER A 89 17.98 -5.63 10.34
CA SER A 89 17.03 -6.28 11.25
C SER A 89 15.59 -6.24 10.77
N ALA A 90 15.33 -5.64 9.59
CA ALA A 90 13.98 -5.59 9.04
C ALA A 90 13.46 -6.99 8.72
N PRO A 91 12.14 -7.24 8.92
CA PRO A 91 11.54 -8.51 8.50
C PRO A 91 11.68 -8.71 6.99
N SER A 92 11.73 -9.98 6.55
CA SER A 92 11.92 -10.29 5.14
C SER A 92 10.78 -9.82 4.23
N ASN A 93 9.62 -9.50 4.82
CA ASN A 93 8.46 -8.99 4.09
C ASN A 93 8.31 -7.46 4.16
N ALA A 94 9.28 -6.79 4.71
CA ALA A 94 9.26 -5.33 4.82
C ALA A 94 9.51 -4.63 3.47
#